data_aaa747520dcad7d11b9b0ab55ce7d91e
#
_entry.id   aaa747520dcad7d11b9b0ab55ce7d91e
#
_cell.length_a   1.000
_cell.length_b   1.000
_cell.length_c   1.000
_cell.angle_alpha   90.00
_cell.angle_beta   90.00
_cell.angle_gamma   90.00
#
_symmetry.space_group_name_H-M   'P 1'
#
loop_
_entity.id
_entity.type
_entity.pdbx_description
1 polymer ?
#
loop_
_entity_poly.entity_id
_entity_poly.type
_entity_poly.pdbx_seq_one_letter_code
_entity_poly.pdbx_strand_id
1 'polypeptide(L)'
;MTCRSGLAALMLAAAPLAAQQPQLMGHDQSMADHMRQMEQMMAPMMRAMAFTPDHLLARKDSLNLTPQQVTRLTALRDAAQSTHDAAAAEAKAHMDGVGQALMVATPDTGAVKMHFQAAHSAMGRAQWAMLSAAAQARGVLTDEQRARVDRWANTMMSH
;
A
#
# COMPACT_ATOMS: atom_id res chain seq x y z
N MET A 1 0.71 27.19 86.44
CA MET A 1 0.70 25.86 87.05
C MET A 1 0.28 24.82 86.03
N THR A 2 1.06 23.79 85.94
CA THR A 2 0.89 22.50 85.27
C THR A 2 0.81 22.48 83.75
N CYS A 3 2.00 22.24 83.17
CA CYS A 3 2.28 21.59 81.89
C CYS A 3 1.55 20.24 81.77
N ARG A 4 0.98 19.95 80.62
CA ARG A 4 0.82 18.57 80.16
C ARG A 4 1.16 18.49 78.71
N SER A 5 2.33 17.90 78.50
CA SER A 5 2.85 17.47 77.21
C SER A 5 1.99 16.35 76.63
N GLY A 6 1.55 16.50 75.39
CA GLY A 6 0.91 15.45 74.58
C GLY A 6 1.81 15.13 73.40
N LEU A 7 2.54 14.01 73.45
CA LEU A 7 3.22 13.43 72.31
C LEU A 7 2.22 12.90 71.28
N ALA A 8 2.17 13.52 70.14
CA ALA A 8 1.49 12.94 68.96
C ALA A 8 2.50 12.08 68.20
N ALA A 9 2.29 10.78 68.24
CA ALA A 9 3.06 9.82 67.44
C ALA A 9 2.63 9.91 65.98
N LEU A 10 3.56 10.31 65.13
CA LEU A 10 3.38 10.31 63.66
C LEU A 10 3.55 8.86 63.15
N MET A 11 2.44 8.18 62.84
CA MET A 11 2.47 6.91 62.11
C MET A 11 2.72 7.21 60.64
N LEU A 12 3.98 6.97 60.16
CA LEU A 12 4.28 6.91 58.75
C LEU A 12 3.64 5.63 58.18
N ALA A 13 2.55 5.76 57.45
CA ALA A 13 2.03 4.69 56.60
C ALA A 13 2.90 4.61 55.34
N ALA A 14 3.73 3.59 55.29
CA ALA A 14 4.43 3.22 54.08
C ALA A 14 3.43 2.63 53.09
N ALA A 15 3.00 3.40 52.10
CA ALA A 15 2.29 2.90 50.94
C ALA A 15 3.25 2.03 50.09
N PRO A 16 2.88 0.81 49.68
CA PRO A 16 3.70 0.07 48.74
C PRO A 16 3.70 0.80 47.41
N LEU A 17 4.89 1.13 46.93
CA LEU A 17 5.14 1.56 45.56
C LEU A 17 4.78 0.36 44.66
N ALA A 18 3.52 0.24 44.27
CA ALA A 18 3.13 -0.66 43.19
C ALA A 18 3.87 -0.15 41.93
N ALA A 19 4.83 -0.95 41.52
CA ALA A 19 5.58 -0.71 40.32
C ALA A 19 4.60 -0.51 39.15
N GLN A 20 4.52 0.73 38.66
CA GLN A 20 3.94 1.03 37.35
C GLN A 20 4.89 0.40 36.32
N GLN A 21 4.64 -0.86 35.98
CA GLN A 21 5.23 -1.43 34.77
C GLN A 21 4.69 -0.63 33.58
N PRO A 22 5.55 0.00 32.78
CA PRO A 22 5.11 0.66 31.57
C PRO A 22 4.50 -0.43 30.69
N GLN A 23 3.27 -0.19 30.24
CA GLN A 23 2.54 -1.01 29.29
C GLN A 23 3.24 -0.95 27.91
N LEU A 24 4.40 -1.59 27.78
CA LEU A 24 5.10 -1.76 26.49
C LEU A 24 4.46 -2.83 25.62
N MET A 25 3.52 -3.63 26.15
CA MET A 25 2.83 -4.68 25.38
C MET A 25 1.67 -4.19 24.51
N GLY A 26 1.18 -2.96 24.69
CA GLY A 26 0.07 -2.43 23.90
C GLY A 26 0.48 -1.93 22.50
N HIS A 27 1.74 -1.58 22.29
CA HIS A 27 2.23 -1.03 21.02
C HIS A 27 2.45 -2.12 19.95
N ASP A 28 2.94 -3.29 20.33
CA ASP A 28 3.18 -4.39 19.40
C ASP A 28 1.88 -4.98 18.84
N GLN A 29 0.85 -5.12 19.66
CA GLN A 29 -0.46 -5.60 19.20
C GLN A 29 -1.14 -4.60 18.26
N SER A 30 -1.08 -3.30 18.58
CA SER A 30 -1.62 -2.23 17.75
C SER A 30 -0.93 -2.17 16.39
N MET A 31 0.41 -2.34 16.33
CA MET A 31 1.15 -2.34 15.08
C MET A 31 0.84 -3.59 14.24
N ALA A 32 0.76 -4.76 14.86
CA ALA A 32 0.39 -6.01 14.19
C ALA A 32 -1.04 -5.99 13.65
N ASP A 33 -1.97 -5.38 14.38
CA ASP A 33 -3.36 -5.20 13.92
C ASP A 33 -3.44 -4.23 12.75
N HIS A 34 -2.69 -3.14 12.81
CA HIS A 34 -2.60 -2.17 11.72
C HIS A 34 -1.99 -2.78 10.45
N MET A 35 -0.94 -3.58 10.58
CA MET A 35 -0.35 -4.30 9.45
C MET A 35 -1.32 -5.32 8.87
N ARG A 36 -2.04 -6.09 9.69
CA ARG A 36 -3.07 -7.02 9.21
C ARG A 36 -4.21 -6.31 8.48
N GLN A 37 -4.65 -5.16 8.98
CA GLN A 37 -5.68 -4.36 8.32
C GLN A 37 -5.20 -3.84 6.97
N MET A 38 -3.94 -3.39 6.88
CA MET A 38 -3.33 -2.94 5.63
C MET A 38 -3.20 -4.09 4.63
N GLU A 39 -2.76 -5.27 5.09
CA GLU A 39 -2.68 -6.48 4.27
C GLU A 39 -4.06 -6.90 3.72
N GLN A 40 -5.09 -6.92 4.56
CA GLN A 40 -6.46 -7.21 4.14
C GLN A 40 -7.00 -6.20 3.12
N MET A 41 -6.66 -4.93 3.28
CA MET A 41 -7.04 -3.87 2.36
C MET A 41 -6.32 -4.00 1.00
N MET A 42 -5.06 -4.46 1.01
CA MET A 42 -4.24 -4.62 -0.20
C MET A 42 -4.44 -5.98 -0.89
N ALA A 43 -4.93 -6.99 -0.20
CA ALA A 43 -5.08 -8.36 -0.73
C ALA A 43 -5.89 -8.43 -2.04
N PRO A 44 -7.01 -7.71 -2.24
CA PRO A 44 -7.72 -7.70 -3.52
C PRO A 44 -6.87 -7.16 -4.67
N MET A 45 -6.07 -6.12 -4.40
CA MET A 45 -5.17 -5.53 -5.38
C MET A 45 -4.03 -6.48 -5.74
N MET A 46 -3.42 -7.12 -4.75
CA MET A 46 -2.38 -8.13 -4.96
C MET A 46 -2.89 -9.31 -5.79
N ARG A 47 -4.11 -9.78 -5.54
CA ARG A 47 -4.75 -10.81 -6.37
C ARG A 47 -4.96 -10.34 -7.81
N ALA A 48 -5.40 -9.11 -8.01
CA ALA A 48 -5.58 -8.56 -9.36
C ALA A 48 -4.24 -8.53 -10.11
N MET A 49 -3.14 -8.21 -9.44
CA MET A 49 -1.79 -8.17 -10.04
C MET A 49 -1.29 -9.54 -10.51
N ALA A 50 -1.80 -10.66 -9.97
CA ALA A 50 -1.49 -11.99 -10.48
C ALA A 50 -2.01 -12.21 -11.92
N PHE A 51 -2.97 -11.43 -12.36
CA PHE A 51 -3.55 -11.45 -13.71
C PHE A 51 -2.91 -10.43 -14.66
N THR A 52 -1.84 -9.74 -14.29
CA THR A 52 -1.16 -8.84 -15.22
C THR A 52 -0.71 -9.60 -16.46
N PRO A 53 -0.78 -9.00 -17.66
CA PRO A 53 -0.37 -9.64 -18.89
C PRO A 53 1.04 -10.23 -18.84
N ASP A 54 1.99 -9.55 -18.21
CA ASP A 54 3.37 -10.02 -18.05
C ASP A 54 3.44 -11.33 -17.25
N HIS A 55 2.74 -11.41 -16.11
CA HIS A 55 2.70 -12.62 -15.30
C HIS A 55 2.07 -13.81 -16.04
N LEU A 56 1.03 -13.55 -16.83
CA LEU A 56 0.37 -14.59 -17.64
C LEU A 56 1.25 -15.05 -18.77
N LEU A 57 1.89 -14.13 -19.49
CA LEU A 57 2.81 -14.44 -20.59
C LEU A 57 4.06 -15.20 -20.11
N ALA A 58 4.61 -14.83 -18.95
CA ALA A 58 5.72 -15.56 -18.33
C ALA A 58 5.37 -17.02 -18.00
N ARG A 59 4.07 -17.34 -17.86
CA ARG A 59 3.55 -18.68 -17.56
C ARG A 59 2.76 -19.30 -18.70
N LYS A 60 2.96 -18.85 -19.94
CA LYS A 60 2.19 -19.28 -21.11
C LYS A 60 2.12 -20.80 -21.26
N ASP A 61 3.23 -21.49 -21.01
CA ASP A 61 3.32 -22.95 -21.17
C ASP A 61 2.56 -23.68 -20.04
N SER A 62 2.72 -23.25 -18.78
CA SER A 62 2.03 -23.87 -17.64
C SER A 62 0.54 -23.58 -17.64
N LEU A 63 0.11 -22.48 -18.24
CA LEU A 63 -1.30 -22.13 -18.44
C LEU A 63 -1.88 -22.73 -19.71
N ASN A 64 -1.04 -23.32 -20.59
CA ASN A 64 -1.44 -23.79 -21.92
C ASN A 64 -2.17 -22.68 -22.72
N LEU A 65 -1.56 -21.48 -22.77
CA LEU A 65 -2.17 -20.37 -23.52
C LEU A 65 -2.18 -20.66 -25.02
N THR A 66 -3.30 -20.41 -25.67
CA THR A 66 -3.37 -20.50 -27.13
C THR A 66 -2.59 -19.36 -27.79
N PRO A 67 -2.16 -19.49 -29.05
CA PRO A 67 -1.50 -18.41 -29.79
C PRO A 67 -2.35 -17.12 -29.82
N GLN A 68 -3.67 -17.24 -29.93
CA GLN A 68 -4.58 -16.09 -29.91
C GLN A 68 -4.58 -15.39 -28.55
N GLN A 69 -4.58 -16.16 -27.44
CA GLN A 69 -4.47 -15.59 -26.09
C GLN A 69 -3.14 -14.88 -25.89
N VAL A 70 -2.04 -15.48 -26.34
CA VAL A 70 -0.71 -14.85 -26.28
C VAL A 70 -0.70 -13.53 -27.04
N THR A 71 -1.19 -13.48 -28.27
CA THR A 71 -1.28 -12.25 -29.06
C THR A 71 -2.09 -11.17 -28.34
N ARG A 72 -3.24 -11.54 -27.78
CA ARG A 72 -4.12 -10.58 -27.09
C ARG A 72 -3.50 -10.06 -25.78
N LEU A 73 -2.85 -10.94 -25.01
CA LEU A 73 -2.14 -10.56 -23.78
C LEU A 73 -0.94 -9.66 -24.07
N THR A 74 -0.21 -9.93 -25.15
CA THR A 74 0.90 -9.08 -25.61
C THR A 74 0.40 -7.67 -25.95
N ALA A 75 -0.68 -7.56 -26.71
CA ALA A 75 -1.27 -6.26 -27.04
C ALA A 75 -1.74 -5.49 -25.78
N LEU A 76 -2.35 -6.18 -24.80
CA LEU A 76 -2.76 -5.58 -23.53
C LEU A 76 -1.56 -5.09 -22.71
N ARG A 77 -0.48 -5.88 -22.65
CA ARG A 77 0.78 -5.51 -22.00
C ARG A 77 1.35 -4.23 -22.61
N ASP A 78 1.51 -4.21 -23.92
CA ASP A 78 2.18 -3.12 -24.62
C ASP A 78 1.37 -1.80 -24.49
N ALA A 79 0.05 -1.88 -24.58
CA ALA A 79 -0.82 -0.73 -24.38
C ALA A 79 -0.78 -0.21 -22.93
N ALA A 80 -0.79 -1.10 -21.94
CA ALA A 80 -0.71 -0.74 -20.53
C ALA A 80 0.65 -0.12 -20.19
N GLN A 81 1.75 -0.71 -20.69
CA GLN A 81 3.10 -0.21 -20.49
C GLN A 81 3.27 1.19 -21.09
N SER A 82 2.83 1.40 -22.33
CA SER A 82 2.90 2.72 -22.97
C SER A 82 2.12 3.78 -22.18
N THR A 83 0.91 3.45 -21.70
CA THR A 83 0.09 4.37 -20.90
C THR A 83 0.74 4.64 -19.54
N HIS A 84 1.27 3.60 -18.89
CA HIS A 84 1.97 3.72 -17.61
C HIS A 84 3.18 4.64 -17.73
N ASP A 85 4.04 4.42 -18.74
CA ASP A 85 5.28 5.18 -18.90
C ASP A 85 5.01 6.65 -19.19
N ALA A 86 4.04 6.93 -20.06
CA ALA A 86 3.62 8.30 -20.35
C ALA A 86 3.09 9.01 -19.08
N ALA A 87 2.24 8.35 -18.31
CA ALA A 87 1.69 8.90 -17.09
C ALA A 87 2.75 9.05 -15.98
N ALA A 88 3.69 8.12 -15.86
CA ALA A 88 4.81 8.21 -14.92
C ALA A 88 5.75 9.36 -15.25
N ALA A 89 6.05 9.58 -16.53
CA ALA A 89 6.85 10.73 -16.97
C ALA A 89 6.15 12.06 -16.65
N GLU A 90 4.84 12.15 -16.87
CA GLU A 90 4.03 13.33 -16.54
C GLU A 90 4.02 13.57 -15.01
N ALA A 91 3.83 12.52 -14.21
CA ALA A 91 3.88 12.62 -12.75
C ALA A 91 5.23 13.15 -12.27
N LYS A 92 6.33 12.63 -12.82
CA LYS A 92 7.68 13.11 -12.52
C LYS A 92 7.84 14.60 -12.87
N ALA A 93 7.43 15.02 -14.05
CA ALA A 93 7.54 16.42 -14.47
C ALA A 93 6.79 17.36 -13.53
N HIS A 94 5.60 16.97 -13.06
CA HIS A 94 4.84 17.76 -12.09
C HIS A 94 5.47 17.72 -10.69
N MET A 95 6.05 16.62 -10.23
CA MET A 95 6.81 16.61 -8.98
C MET A 95 8.06 17.47 -9.02
N ASP A 96 8.76 17.50 -10.15
CA ASP A 96 9.86 18.43 -10.37
C ASP A 96 9.36 19.90 -10.31
N GLY A 97 8.17 20.18 -10.85
CA GLY A 97 7.49 21.47 -10.76
C GLY A 97 7.13 21.87 -9.31
N VAL A 98 6.69 20.92 -8.46
CA VAL A 98 6.52 21.15 -7.01
C VAL A 98 7.84 21.61 -6.39
N GLY A 99 8.93 20.88 -6.68
CA GLY A 99 10.26 21.25 -6.19
C GLY A 99 10.65 22.65 -6.59
N GLN A 100 10.50 23.00 -7.86
CA GLN A 100 10.83 24.33 -8.38
C GLN A 100 9.98 25.43 -7.73
N ALA A 101 8.68 25.22 -7.57
CA ALA A 101 7.76 26.19 -6.96
C ALA A 101 8.07 26.44 -5.46
N LEU A 102 8.67 25.47 -4.78
CA LEU A 102 9.08 25.61 -3.37
C LEU A 102 10.45 26.28 -3.19
N MET A 103 11.31 26.29 -4.21
CA MET A 103 12.67 26.82 -4.11
C MET A 103 12.78 28.34 -4.31
N VAL A 104 11.69 29.02 -4.66
CA VAL A 104 11.68 30.50 -4.79
C VAL A 104 11.58 31.18 -3.43
N ALA A 105 12.04 32.43 -3.32
CA ALA A 105 12.06 33.17 -2.05
C ALA A 105 10.65 33.39 -1.45
N THR A 106 9.62 33.45 -2.28
CA THR A 106 8.21 33.55 -1.85
C THR A 106 7.40 32.50 -2.63
N PRO A 107 7.27 31.27 -2.08
CA PRO A 107 6.53 30.22 -2.78
C PRO A 107 5.05 30.55 -2.97
N ASP A 108 4.57 30.33 -4.19
CA ASP A 108 3.13 30.38 -4.49
C ASP A 108 2.48 29.03 -4.17
N THR A 109 1.69 29.02 -3.12
CA THR A 109 0.97 27.81 -2.67
C THR A 109 -0.04 27.32 -3.70
N GLY A 110 -0.56 28.22 -4.57
CA GLY A 110 -1.44 27.85 -5.68
C GLY A 110 -0.70 27.03 -6.74
N ALA A 111 0.49 27.47 -7.15
CA ALA A 111 1.35 26.74 -8.09
C ALA A 111 1.79 25.38 -7.51
N VAL A 112 2.21 25.34 -6.24
CA VAL A 112 2.56 24.09 -5.54
C VAL A 112 1.39 23.12 -5.56
N LYS A 113 0.19 23.56 -5.17
CA LYS A 113 -1.03 22.75 -5.17
C LYS A 113 -1.37 22.21 -6.55
N MET A 114 -1.29 23.05 -7.58
CA MET A 114 -1.58 22.67 -8.97
C MET A 114 -0.66 21.53 -9.42
N HIS A 115 0.65 21.68 -9.26
CA HIS A 115 1.61 20.65 -9.63
C HIS A 115 1.43 19.36 -8.81
N PHE A 116 1.22 19.48 -7.51
CA PHE A 116 0.98 18.32 -6.64
C PHE A 116 -0.26 17.52 -7.07
N GLN A 117 -1.37 18.19 -7.33
CA GLN A 117 -2.60 17.54 -7.80
C GLN A 117 -2.43 16.88 -9.17
N ALA A 118 -1.74 17.54 -10.09
CA ALA A 118 -1.46 17.01 -11.41
C ALA A 118 -0.57 15.75 -11.33
N ALA A 119 0.48 15.77 -10.49
CA ALA A 119 1.32 14.61 -10.25
C ALA A 119 0.51 13.41 -9.73
N HIS A 120 -0.34 13.62 -8.72
CA HIS A 120 -1.19 12.57 -8.16
C HIS A 120 -2.20 12.02 -9.17
N SER A 121 -2.78 12.90 -10.00
CA SER A 121 -3.67 12.48 -11.09
C SER A 121 -2.93 11.59 -12.10
N ALA A 122 -1.72 11.98 -12.50
CA ALA A 122 -0.89 11.19 -13.41
C ALA A 122 -0.50 9.83 -12.80
N MET A 123 -0.09 9.79 -11.52
CA MET A 123 0.17 8.52 -10.80
C MET A 123 -1.05 7.61 -10.77
N GLY A 124 -2.25 8.19 -10.52
CA GLY A 124 -3.51 7.45 -10.58
C GLY A 124 -3.77 6.83 -11.95
N ARG A 125 -3.49 7.55 -13.04
CA ARG A 125 -3.61 7.01 -14.41
C ARG A 125 -2.61 5.87 -14.67
N ALA A 126 -1.37 6.00 -14.22
CA ALA A 126 -0.37 4.93 -14.34
C ALA A 126 -0.81 3.65 -13.63
N GLN A 127 -1.30 3.77 -12.40
CA GLN A 127 -1.82 2.63 -11.63
C GLN A 127 -3.06 2.02 -12.28
N TRP A 128 -3.96 2.85 -12.79
CA TRP A 128 -5.17 2.40 -13.47
C TRP A 128 -4.86 1.64 -14.76
N ALA A 129 -3.85 2.06 -15.51
CA ALA A 129 -3.42 1.34 -16.71
C ALA A 129 -3.07 -0.12 -16.41
N MET A 130 -2.33 -0.37 -15.33
CA MET A 130 -1.94 -1.73 -14.92
C MET A 130 -3.14 -2.54 -14.40
N LEU A 131 -4.00 -1.95 -13.57
CA LEU A 131 -5.19 -2.63 -13.04
C LEU A 131 -6.20 -2.97 -14.13
N SER A 132 -6.44 -2.04 -15.05
CA SER A 132 -7.37 -2.28 -16.17
C SER A 132 -6.84 -3.36 -17.12
N ALA A 133 -5.52 -3.38 -17.37
CA ALA A 133 -4.91 -4.44 -18.15
C ALA A 133 -5.03 -5.81 -17.47
N ALA A 134 -4.82 -5.89 -16.15
CA ALA A 134 -5.02 -7.12 -15.38
C ALA A 134 -6.47 -7.62 -15.45
N ALA A 135 -7.44 -6.72 -15.31
CA ALA A 135 -8.86 -7.06 -15.43
C ALA A 135 -9.22 -7.57 -16.84
N GLN A 136 -8.72 -6.91 -17.88
CA GLN A 136 -8.92 -7.34 -19.27
C GLN A 136 -8.23 -8.68 -19.56
N ALA A 137 -6.99 -8.85 -19.07
CA ALA A 137 -6.22 -10.08 -19.24
C ALA A 137 -6.90 -11.29 -18.56
N ARG A 138 -7.52 -11.08 -17.37
CA ARG A 138 -8.36 -12.09 -16.74
C ARG A 138 -9.51 -12.53 -17.65
N GLY A 139 -10.11 -11.61 -18.41
CA GLY A 139 -11.18 -11.89 -19.39
C GLY A 139 -10.71 -12.68 -20.61
N VAL A 140 -9.40 -12.71 -20.92
CA VAL A 140 -8.84 -13.51 -22.03
C VAL A 140 -8.75 -15.00 -21.67
N LEU A 141 -8.69 -15.33 -20.37
CA LEU A 141 -8.47 -16.69 -19.88
C LEU A 141 -9.77 -17.50 -19.81
N THR A 142 -9.66 -18.80 -19.97
CA THR A 142 -10.73 -19.75 -19.64
C THR A 142 -10.92 -19.86 -18.13
N ASP A 143 -12.05 -20.46 -17.69
CA ASP A 143 -12.33 -20.69 -16.27
C ASP A 143 -11.25 -21.55 -15.60
N GLU A 144 -10.77 -22.58 -16.30
CA GLU A 144 -9.71 -23.46 -15.80
C GLU A 144 -8.36 -22.72 -15.64
N GLN A 145 -8.03 -21.88 -16.62
CA GLN A 145 -6.82 -21.06 -16.56
C GLN A 145 -6.91 -20.05 -15.40
N ARG A 146 -8.05 -19.37 -15.24
CA ARG A 146 -8.31 -18.48 -14.10
C ARG A 146 -8.14 -19.18 -12.77
N ALA A 147 -8.75 -20.37 -12.61
CA ALA A 147 -8.62 -21.15 -11.39
C ALA A 147 -7.18 -21.57 -11.08
N ARG A 148 -6.33 -21.81 -12.10
CA ARG A 148 -4.89 -22.06 -11.90
C ARG A 148 -4.17 -20.83 -11.38
N VAL A 149 -4.43 -19.66 -11.95
CA VAL A 149 -3.83 -18.39 -11.51
C VAL A 149 -4.27 -18.07 -10.07
N ASP A 150 -5.56 -18.22 -9.76
CA ASP A 150 -6.10 -17.97 -8.42
C ASP A 150 -5.45 -18.87 -7.37
N ARG A 151 -5.26 -20.17 -7.64
CA ARG A 151 -4.54 -21.09 -6.72
C ARG A 151 -3.10 -20.67 -6.50
N TRP A 152 -2.41 -20.35 -7.56
CA TRP A 152 -1.03 -19.89 -7.47
C TRP A 152 -0.90 -18.57 -6.70
N ALA A 153 -1.77 -17.60 -6.97
CA ALA A 153 -1.78 -16.33 -6.23
C ALA A 153 -2.02 -16.55 -4.72
N ASN A 154 -2.94 -17.45 -4.35
CA ASN A 154 -3.18 -17.79 -2.95
C ASN A 154 -1.96 -18.44 -2.28
N THR A 155 -1.22 -19.30 -2.98
CA THR A 155 0.02 -19.92 -2.44
C THR A 155 1.09 -18.87 -2.18
N MET A 156 1.24 -17.87 -3.06
CA MET A 156 2.23 -16.80 -2.89
C MET A 156 1.90 -15.85 -1.73
N MET A 157 0.62 -15.68 -1.40
CA MET A 157 0.18 -14.82 -0.28
C MET A 157 0.17 -15.52 1.08
N SER A 158 0.36 -16.85 1.11
CA SER A 158 0.38 -17.66 2.34
C SER A 158 1.78 -17.85 2.93
N HIS A 159 2.80 -17.31 2.30
CA HIS A 159 4.21 -17.35 2.71
C HIS A 159 4.75 -15.95 2.99
#